data_2a8282aecd091fa76a12014cf656e632
#
_entry.id   2a8282aecd091fa76a12014cf656e632
#
_cell.length_a   1.000
_cell.length_b   1.000
_cell.length_c   1.000
_cell.angle_alpha   90.00
_cell.angle_beta   90.00
_cell.angle_gamma   90.00
#
_symmetry.space_group_name_H-M   'P 1'
#
loop_
_entity.id
_entity.type
_entity.pdbx_description
1 polymer ?
#
loop_
_entity_poly.entity_id
_entity_poly.type
_entity_poly.pdbx_seq_one_letter_code
_entity_poly.pdbx_strand_id
1 'polypeptide(L)'
;QILLVDLSESGDPISDINGLAEVCEPGTVVIAMGQVNDVRLYRDLMLSGLQDYLLKPVSPDALRDAVTHAQMILNAPKHDDGAKEHPHLSTPTIATWGGVGASPLPTSIAWLLSERMGHLTGLLDLDVHFGTGALALDLEPGRGLTDAIDNPSRIDGLFIERATIKANDKLSILSAEAAISSPIMTDGSAFFQLQEEFRAAFENTVIDLPRNMLIAYPHLLHDVNVAVIVCELTLASARDAIRLHHRRTRLRVVL
;
A
#
# COMPACT_ATOMS: atom_id res chain seq x y z
N GLN A 1 -17.35 2.20 -13.25
CA GLN A 1 -18.72 1.79 -12.95
C GLN A 1 -18.76 1.06 -11.62
N ILE A 2 -19.82 1.30 -10.79
CA ILE A 2 -20.05 0.54 -9.54
C ILE A 2 -21.19 -0.43 -9.80
N LEU A 3 -21.00 -1.68 -9.45
CA LEU A 3 -21.99 -2.73 -9.54
C LEU A 3 -22.32 -3.25 -8.13
N LEU A 4 -23.59 -3.25 -7.78
CA LEU A 4 -24.10 -3.84 -6.54
C LEU A 4 -24.75 -5.18 -6.86
N VAL A 5 -24.30 -6.24 -6.19
CA VAL A 5 -24.75 -7.62 -6.44
C VAL A 5 -25.35 -8.21 -5.17
N ASP A 6 -26.52 -8.80 -5.29
CA ASP A 6 -27.16 -9.53 -4.20
C ASP A 6 -26.88 -11.04 -4.33
N LEU A 7 -26.15 -11.58 -3.37
CA LEU A 7 -25.77 -12.99 -3.30
C LEU A 7 -26.65 -13.80 -2.33
N SER A 8 -27.77 -13.23 -1.84
CA SER A 8 -28.61 -13.89 -0.83
C SER A 8 -29.22 -15.21 -1.30
N GLU A 9 -29.47 -15.34 -2.59
CA GLU A 9 -30.06 -16.53 -3.20
C GLU A 9 -29.04 -17.38 -3.99
N SER A 10 -27.76 -17.01 -3.96
CA SER A 10 -26.69 -17.74 -4.63
C SER A 10 -26.40 -19.05 -3.92
N GLY A 11 -26.38 -20.14 -4.69
CA GLY A 11 -25.98 -21.47 -4.20
C GLY A 11 -24.45 -21.64 -4.12
N ASP A 12 -23.70 -20.88 -4.93
CA ASP A 12 -22.23 -20.84 -4.95
C ASP A 12 -21.77 -19.41 -5.25
N PRO A 13 -21.69 -18.56 -4.21
CA PRO A 13 -21.34 -17.15 -4.35
C PRO A 13 -20.00 -16.89 -5.03
N ILE A 14 -19.04 -17.78 -4.84
CA ILE A 14 -17.67 -17.60 -5.40
C ILE A 14 -17.70 -17.86 -6.90
N SER A 15 -18.37 -18.94 -7.33
CA SER A 15 -18.53 -19.27 -8.76
C SER A 15 -19.30 -18.18 -9.50
N ASP A 16 -20.37 -17.66 -8.89
CA ASP A 16 -21.19 -16.60 -9.47
C ASP A 16 -20.40 -15.29 -9.65
N ILE A 17 -19.57 -14.91 -8.66
CA ILE A 17 -18.72 -13.72 -8.76
C ILE A 17 -17.61 -13.91 -9.79
N ASN A 18 -16.98 -15.09 -9.87
CA ASN A 18 -15.98 -15.34 -10.90
C ASN A 18 -16.59 -15.28 -12.30
N GLY A 19 -17.78 -15.86 -12.51
CA GLY A 19 -18.52 -15.75 -13.77
C GLY A 19 -18.92 -14.30 -14.12
N LEU A 20 -19.27 -13.50 -13.09
CA LEU A 20 -19.56 -12.08 -13.26
C LEU A 20 -18.31 -11.30 -13.68
N ALA A 21 -17.16 -11.62 -13.12
CA ALA A 21 -15.90 -10.96 -13.44
C ALA A 21 -15.47 -11.15 -14.91
N GLU A 22 -15.85 -12.28 -15.54
CA GLU A 22 -15.56 -12.55 -16.96
C GLU A 22 -16.36 -11.66 -17.93
N VAL A 23 -17.51 -11.16 -17.50
CA VAL A 23 -18.42 -10.36 -18.35
C VAL A 23 -18.42 -8.87 -18.00
N CYS A 24 -17.83 -8.48 -16.86
CA CYS A 24 -17.71 -7.11 -16.46
C CYS A 24 -16.65 -6.36 -17.27
N GLU A 25 -16.93 -5.10 -17.57
CA GLU A 25 -15.93 -4.22 -18.18
C GLU A 25 -14.75 -3.99 -17.23
N PRO A 26 -13.50 -3.92 -17.75
CA PRO A 26 -12.33 -3.62 -16.95
C PRO A 26 -12.49 -2.29 -16.17
N GLY A 27 -12.23 -2.35 -14.87
CA GLY A 27 -12.39 -1.20 -13.97
C GLY A 27 -13.80 -1.05 -13.39
N THR A 28 -14.67 -2.05 -13.51
CA THR A 28 -15.91 -2.12 -12.74
C THR A 28 -15.59 -2.50 -11.29
N VAL A 29 -16.07 -1.70 -10.35
CA VAL A 29 -15.97 -1.98 -8.90
C VAL A 29 -17.21 -2.72 -8.46
N VAL A 30 -17.06 -3.92 -7.91
CA VAL A 30 -18.18 -4.77 -7.50
C VAL A 30 -18.28 -4.79 -5.98
N ILE A 31 -19.46 -4.47 -5.45
CA ILE A 31 -19.83 -4.60 -4.05
C ILE A 31 -20.93 -5.65 -3.96
N ALA A 32 -20.75 -6.67 -3.14
CA ALA A 32 -21.77 -7.69 -2.94
C ALA A 32 -22.54 -7.51 -1.63
N MET A 33 -23.75 -8.02 -1.58
CA MET A 33 -24.59 -8.09 -0.38
C MET A 33 -25.07 -9.53 -0.19
N GLY A 34 -25.17 -9.97 1.07
CA GLY A 34 -25.67 -11.32 1.35
C GLY A 34 -26.10 -11.49 2.80
N GLN A 35 -26.57 -12.70 3.13
CA GLN A 35 -27.06 -13.05 4.47
C GLN A 35 -26.08 -13.91 5.26
N VAL A 36 -25.06 -14.45 4.60
CA VAL A 36 -24.12 -15.39 5.18
C VAL A 36 -23.00 -14.64 5.88
N ASN A 37 -22.95 -14.76 7.21
CA ASN A 37 -21.86 -14.19 8.02
C ASN A 37 -20.78 -15.26 8.25
N ASP A 38 -19.95 -15.47 7.24
CA ASP A 38 -18.84 -16.41 7.28
C ASP A 38 -17.53 -15.72 6.85
N VAL A 39 -16.53 -15.78 7.74
CA VAL A 39 -15.22 -15.14 7.50
C VAL A 39 -14.47 -15.78 6.33
N ARG A 40 -14.69 -17.08 6.06
CA ARG A 40 -14.05 -17.76 4.92
C ARG A 40 -14.67 -17.26 3.62
N LEU A 41 -16.01 -17.26 3.56
CA LEU A 41 -16.74 -16.73 2.41
C LEU A 41 -16.33 -15.28 2.11
N TYR A 42 -16.27 -14.43 3.15
CA TYR A 42 -15.82 -13.05 3.00
C TYR A 42 -14.43 -12.95 2.38
N ARG A 43 -13.47 -13.73 2.90
CA ARG A 43 -12.10 -13.75 2.36
C ARG A 43 -12.03 -14.24 0.92
N ASP A 44 -12.77 -15.28 0.61
CA ASP A 44 -12.77 -15.88 -0.74
C ASP A 44 -13.40 -14.91 -1.75
N LEU A 45 -14.48 -14.22 -1.38
CA LEU A 45 -15.09 -13.17 -2.19
C LEU A 45 -14.14 -11.98 -2.42
N MET A 46 -13.42 -11.51 -1.39
CA MET A 46 -12.40 -10.46 -1.55
C MET A 46 -11.27 -10.90 -2.48
N LEU A 47 -10.84 -12.16 -2.39
CA LEU A 47 -9.83 -12.74 -3.29
C LEU A 47 -10.31 -12.87 -4.74
N SER A 48 -11.62 -13.02 -4.96
CA SER A 48 -12.25 -13.03 -6.29
C SER A 48 -12.40 -11.63 -6.91
N GLY A 49 -11.92 -10.58 -6.23
CA GLY A 49 -11.88 -9.22 -6.77
C GLY A 49 -13.07 -8.33 -6.38
N LEU A 50 -13.90 -8.75 -5.41
CA LEU A 50 -14.88 -7.86 -4.83
C LEU A 50 -14.21 -6.73 -4.05
N GLN A 51 -14.83 -5.56 -4.10
CA GLN A 51 -14.40 -4.42 -3.31
C GLN A 51 -14.88 -4.51 -1.87
N ASP A 52 -16.11 -4.99 -1.66
CA ASP A 52 -16.67 -5.17 -0.33
C ASP A 52 -17.84 -6.17 -0.34
N TYR A 53 -18.15 -6.72 0.84
CA TYR A 53 -19.29 -7.59 1.07
C TYR A 53 -20.10 -7.12 2.28
N LEU A 54 -21.32 -6.67 2.04
CA LEU A 54 -22.20 -6.11 3.05
C LEU A 54 -23.17 -7.17 3.57
N LEU A 55 -23.17 -7.38 4.88
CA LEU A 55 -24.08 -8.31 5.52
C LEU A 55 -25.48 -7.67 5.68
N LYS A 56 -26.52 -8.38 5.27
CA LYS A 56 -27.91 -7.96 5.46
C LYS A 56 -28.37 -8.20 6.90
N PRO A 57 -29.19 -7.28 7.49
CA PRO A 57 -29.72 -6.05 6.91
C PRO A 57 -28.66 -4.94 6.78
N VAL A 58 -28.50 -4.40 5.56
CA VAL A 58 -27.50 -3.36 5.29
C VAL A 58 -27.99 -2.03 5.84
N SER A 59 -27.20 -1.39 6.70
CA SER A 59 -27.51 -0.04 7.18
C SER A 59 -27.24 1.01 6.08
N PRO A 60 -28.00 2.12 6.06
CA PRO A 60 -27.75 3.20 5.10
C PRO A 60 -26.33 3.77 5.18
N ASP A 61 -25.73 3.79 6.37
CA ASP A 61 -24.37 4.29 6.57
C ASP A 61 -23.34 3.33 6.00
N ALA A 62 -23.44 2.01 6.26
CA ALA A 62 -22.56 1.01 5.68
C ALA A 62 -22.60 1.01 4.15
N LEU A 63 -23.79 1.16 3.55
CA LEU A 63 -23.93 1.27 2.10
C LEU A 63 -23.27 2.55 1.56
N ARG A 64 -23.47 3.67 2.26
CA ARG A 64 -22.87 4.96 1.89
C ARG A 64 -21.34 4.87 1.91
N ASP A 65 -20.79 4.29 2.96
CA ASP A 65 -19.34 4.15 3.15
C ASP A 65 -18.74 3.25 2.06
N ALA A 66 -19.36 2.09 1.77
CA ALA A 66 -18.93 1.20 0.72
C ALA A 66 -18.97 1.85 -0.67
N VAL A 67 -20.05 2.59 -0.99
CA VAL A 67 -20.18 3.32 -2.26
C VAL A 67 -19.18 4.48 -2.35
N THR A 68 -18.96 5.21 -1.26
CA THR A 68 -17.98 6.31 -1.22
C THR A 68 -16.58 5.77 -1.45
N HIS A 69 -16.23 4.65 -0.83
CA HIS A 69 -14.96 3.98 -1.04
C HIS A 69 -14.79 3.50 -2.49
N ALA A 70 -15.83 2.89 -3.06
CA ALA A 70 -15.83 2.49 -4.46
C ALA A 70 -15.69 3.69 -5.43
N GLN A 71 -16.30 4.84 -5.10
CA GLN A 71 -16.15 6.08 -5.87
C GLN A 71 -14.73 6.63 -5.78
N MET A 72 -14.08 6.57 -4.64
CA MET A 72 -12.68 6.98 -4.50
C MET A 72 -11.76 6.14 -5.39
N ILE A 73 -12.00 4.82 -5.47
CA ILE A 73 -11.26 3.91 -6.36
C ILE A 73 -11.50 4.23 -7.84
N LEU A 74 -12.74 4.55 -8.20
CA LEU A 74 -13.08 4.89 -9.60
C LEU A 74 -12.57 6.26 -10.01
N ASN A 75 -12.52 7.20 -9.08
CA ASN A 75 -12.03 8.57 -9.30
C ASN A 75 -10.51 8.68 -9.10
N ALA A 76 -9.87 7.65 -8.55
CA ALA A 76 -8.42 7.55 -8.61
C ALA A 76 -7.99 7.66 -10.09
N PRO A 77 -7.05 8.52 -10.45
CA PRO A 77 -6.66 8.73 -11.83
C PRO A 77 -6.29 7.39 -12.45
N LYS A 78 -7.16 6.90 -13.36
CA LYS A 78 -6.84 5.74 -14.19
C LYS A 78 -5.66 6.14 -15.04
N HIS A 79 -4.50 5.57 -14.79
CA HIS A 79 -3.45 5.57 -15.79
C HIS A 79 -3.96 4.75 -16.97
N ASP A 80 -4.51 5.50 -17.93
CA ASP A 80 -4.87 5.00 -19.25
C ASP A 80 -3.57 4.52 -19.92
N ASP A 81 -3.55 3.27 -20.42
CA ASP A 81 -2.45 2.71 -21.22
C ASP A 81 -2.31 3.42 -22.60
N GLY A 82 -2.86 4.59 -22.76
CA GLY A 82 -2.75 5.46 -23.91
C GLY A 82 -1.80 6.61 -23.61
N ALA A 83 -0.59 6.50 -24.11
CA ALA A 83 0.45 7.50 -24.10
C ALA A 83 -0.07 8.94 -24.25
N LYS A 84 -0.15 9.67 -23.14
CA LYS A 84 0.05 11.12 -23.10
C LYS A 84 1.12 11.37 -22.05
N GLU A 85 2.32 11.57 -22.56
CA GLU A 85 3.45 12.09 -21.83
C GLU A 85 3.05 13.39 -21.13
N HIS A 86 2.69 13.29 -19.85
CA HIS A 86 2.92 14.41 -18.95
C HIS A 86 4.39 14.35 -18.55
N PRO A 87 5.14 15.45 -18.65
CA PRO A 87 6.54 15.49 -18.26
C PRO A 87 6.70 15.54 -16.73
N HIS A 88 5.96 14.73 -15.99
CA HIS A 88 6.34 14.36 -14.64
C HIS A 88 7.25 13.16 -14.81
N LEU A 89 8.55 13.40 -14.73
CA LEU A 89 9.55 12.35 -14.53
C LEU A 89 8.94 11.35 -13.56
N SER A 90 8.71 10.12 -14.04
CA SER A 90 8.20 9.05 -13.22
C SER A 90 9.26 8.75 -12.17
N THR A 91 9.13 9.37 -11.01
CA THR A 91 10.06 9.17 -9.89
C THR A 91 9.96 7.72 -9.48
N PRO A 92 11.03 6.92 -9.63
CA PRO A 92 10.95 5.50 -9.34
C PRO A 92 10.68 5.29 -7.85
N THR A 93 9.63 4.52 -7.58
CA THR A 93 9.28 4.06 -6.25
C THR A 93 9.71 2.62 -6.09
N ILE A 94 10.57 2.36 -5.11
CA ILE A 94 11.13 1.04 -4.78
C ILE A 94 10.55 0.63 -3.44
N ALA A 95 9.76 -0.44 -3.41
CA ALA A 95 9.28 -1.01 -2.16
C ALA A 95 10.07 -2.28 -1.81
N THR A 96 10.44 -2.39 -0.55
CA THR A 96 11.12 -3.56 -0.01
C THR A 96 10.28 -4.19 1.07
N TRP A 97 10.21 -5.51 1.09
CA TRP A 97 9.60 -6.27 2.17
C TRP A 97 10.21 -7.66 2.27
N GLY A 98 10.12 -8.27 3.44
CA GLY A 98 10.73 -9.58 3.61
C GLY A 98 10.50 -10.22 4.96
N GLY A 99 11.32 -11.20 5.25
CA GLY A 99 11.43 -11.86 6.54
C GLY A 99 12.19 -11.02 7.57
N VAL A 100 12.63 -11.68 8.63
CA VAL A 100 13.50 -11.08 9.64
C VAL A 100 14.80 -10.60 8.96
N GLY A 101 15.17 -9.34 9.22
CA GLY A 101 16.39 -8.74 8.64
C GLY A 101 16.20 -8.04 7.29
N ALA A 102 14.98 -7.82 6.83
CA ALA A 102 14.72 -7.09 5.59
C ALA A 102 14.95 -5.57 5.70
N SER A 103 14.73 -4.98 6.87
CA SER A 103 14.77 -3.52 7.09
C SER A 103 16.11 -2.83 6.78
N PRO A 104 17.31 -3.44 6.90
CA PRO A 104 18.55 -2.79 6.47
C PRO A 104 18.65 -2.57 4.96
N LEU A 105 17.92 -3.32 4.15
CA LEU A 105 18.01 -3.23 2.69
C LEU A 105 17.42 -1.92 2.15
N PRO A 106 16.20 -1.47 2.52
CA PRO A 106 15.67 -0.18 2.07
C PRO A 106 16.59 0.98 2.44
N THR A 107 17.12 0.99 3.67
CA THR A 107 18.08 2.00 4.10
C THR A 107 19.36 1.98 3.25
N SER A 108 19.89 0.79 2.95
CA SER A 108 21.07 0.64 2.09
C SER A 108 20.81 1.10 0.66
N ILE A 109 19.64 0.78 0.09
CA ILE A 109 19.24 1.23 -1.25
C ILE A 109 19.13 2.76 -1.26
N ALA A 110 18.43 3.35 -0.30
CA ALA A 110 18.27 4.80 -0.20
C ALA A 110 19.61 5.52 -0.05
N TRP A 111 20.51 4.98 0.76
CA TRP A 111 21.87 5.48 0.92
C TRP A 111 22.67 5.42 -0.39
N LEU A 112 22.63 4.31 -1.11
CA LEU A 112 23.32 4.16 -2.39
C LEU A 112 22.80 5.11 -3.46
N LEU A 113 21.48 5.30 -3.55
CA LEU A 113 20.86 6.24 -4.48
C LEU A 113 21.27 7.68 -4.18
N SER A 114 21.32 8.06 -2.91
CA SER A 114 21.67 9.42 -2.51
C SER A 114 23.17 9.67 -2.57
N GLU A 115 24.00 8.84 -1.93
CA GLU A 115 25.42 9.07 -1.74
C GLU A 115 26.27 8.72 -2.97
N ARG A 116 25.93 7.58 -3.64
CA ARG A 116 26.70 7.11 -4.80
C ARG A 116 26.20 7.64 -6.12
N MET A 117 24.89 7.78 -6.26
CA MET A 117 24.26 8.21 -7.50
C MET A 117 23.88 9.70 -7.49
N GLY A 118 23.91 10.35 -6.31
CA GLY A 118 23.66 11.79 -6.17
C GLY A 118 22.21 12.19 -6.32
N HIS A 119 21.27 11.24 -6.28
CA HIS A 119 19.84 11.50 -6.43
C HIS A 119 19.21 11.97 -5.12
N LEU A 120 18.30 12.94 -5.22
CA LEU A 120 17.46 13.34 -4.08
C LEU A 120 16.49 12.20 -3.74
N THR A 121 16.71 11.56 -2.59
CA THR A 121 16.05 10.31 -2.22
C THR A 121 15.28 10.46 -0.91
N GLY A 122 14.03 9.99 -0.90
CA GLY A 122 13.21 9.84 0.30
C GLY A 122 13.13 8.39 0.73
N LEU A 123 13.41 8.11 2.00
CA LEU A 123 13.14 6.82 2.65
C LEU A 123 11.89 6.94 3.51
N LEU A 124 10.88 6.16 3.16
CA LEU A 124 9.62 6.05 3.90
C LEU A 124 9.59 4.72 4.65
N ASP A 125 9.86 4.75 5.95
CA ASP A 125 9.82 3.58 6.82
C ASP A 125 8.43 3.46 7.43
N LEU A 126 7.62 2.53 6.90
CA LEU A 126 6.23 2.32 7.32
C LEU A 126 6.08 1.36 8.50
N ASP A 127 7.18 0.89 9.08
CA ASP A 127 7.10 0.13 10.34
C ASP A 127 7.06 1.07 11.55
N VAL A 128 5.86 1.49 11.88
CA VAL A 128 5.60 2.52 12.91
C VAL A 128 6.08 2.10 14.31
N HIS A 129 6.16 0.80 14.61
CA HIS A 129 6.52 0.31 15.94
C HIS A 129 7.95 -0.23 16.02
N PHE A 130 8.46 -0.80 14.94
CA PHE A 130 9.75 -1.50 14.92
C PHE A 130 10.66 -1.03 13.79
N GLY A 131 10.34 0.12 13.18
CA GLY A 131 11.14 0.70 12.12
C GLY A 131 12.58 0.96 12.56
N THR A 132 13.52 0.60 11.72
CA THR A 132 14.96 0.76 12.01
C THR A 132 15.67 1.68 11.03
N GLY A 133 14.93 2.30 10.10
CA GLY A 133 15.49 3.12 9.04
C GLY A 133 16.30 4.33 9.57
N ALA A 134 15.77 5.06 10.54
CA ALA A 134 16.49 6.16 11.19
C ALA A 134 17.66 5.65 12.03
N LEU A 135 17.43 4.62 12.85
CA LEU A 135 18.44 4.04 13.72
C LEU A 135 19.66 3.51 12.94
N ALA A 136 19.44 2.90 11.78
CA ALA A 136 20.50 2.39 10.91
C ALA A 136 21.45 3.49 10.38
N LEU A 137 21.01 4.75 10.44
CA LEU A 137 21.79 5.93 10.03
C LEU A 137 22.19 6.82 11.22
N ASP A 138 22.13 6.28 12.44
CA ASP A 138 22.45 6.99 13.69
C ASP A 138 21.61 8.27 13.89
N LEU A 139 20.32 8.18 13.51
CA LEU A 139 19.35 9.26 13.64
C LEU A 139 18.25 8.87 14.64
N GLU A 140 17.77 9.86 15.38
CA GLU A 140 16.58 9.66 16.21
C GLU A 140 15.32 9.66 15.35
N PRO A 141 14.42 8.66 15.48
CA PRO A 141 13.17 8.66 14.76
C PRO A 141 12.29 9.84 15.20
N GLY A 142 11.71 10.52 14.21
CA GLY A 142 10.78 11.62 14.45
C GLY A 142 9.36 11.13 14.75
N ARG A 143 8.45 12.08 14.96
CA ARG A 143 7.01 11.82 15.09
C ARG A 143 6.24 12.00 13.78
N GLY A 144 6.92 12.33 12.69
CA GLY A 144 6.30 12.71 11.44
C GLY A 144 5.33 11.66 10.88
N LEU A 145 5.69 10.39 10.95
CA LEU A 145 4.82 9.32 10.45
C LEU A 145 3.57 9.13 11.34
N THR A 146 3.68 9.20 12.67
CA THR A 146 2.51 9.13 13.57
C THR A 146 1.62 10.35 13.40
N ASP A 147 2.20 11.54 13.27
CA ASP A 147 1.43 12.78 13.04
C ASP A 147 0.69 12.76 11.69
N ALA A 148 1.28 12.12 10.66
CA ALA A 148 0.63 11.89 9.37
C ALA A 148 -0.56 10.93 9.49
N ILE A 149 -0.41 9.85 10.24
CA ILE A 149 -1.47 8.86 10.46
C ILE A 149 -2.64 9.48 11.22
N ASP A 150 -2.35 10.28 12.23
CA ASP A 150 -3.37 10.94 13.05
C ASP A 150 -4.13 12.03 12.27
N ASN A 151 -3.48 12.67 11.29
CA ASN A 151 -4.06 13.78 10.53
C ASN A 151 -3.75 13.71 9.04
N PRO A 152 -4.33 12.78 8.27
CA PRO A 152 -4.03 12.58 6.86
C PRO A 152 -4.25 13.83 5.99
N SER A 153 -5.25 14.65 6.32
CA SER A 153 -5.59 15.87 5.58
C SER A 153 -4.54 16.99 5.67
N ARG A 154 -3.53 16.84 6.53
CA ARG A 154 -2.43 17.81 6.69
C ARG A 154 -1.17 17.41 5.93
N ILE A 155 -1.19 16.28 5.25
CA ILE A 155 -0.05 15.79 4.48
C ILE A 155 0.00 16.59 3.18
N ASP A 156 1.01 17.43 3.07
CA ASP A 156 1.37 18.22 1.91
C ASP A 156 2.90 18.35 1.78
N GLY A 157 3.40 18.98 0.73
CA GLY A 157 4.84 19.16 0.53
C GLY A 157 5.55 19.86 1.70
N LEU A 158 4.89 20.82 2.36
CA LEU A 158 5.45 21.51 3.53
C LEU A 158 5.51 20.58 4.76
N PHE A 159 4.51 19.71 4.90
CA PHE A 159 4.53 18.67 5.92
C PHE A 159 5.71 17.73 5.70
N ILE A 160 5.92 17.24 4.46
CA ILE A 160 7.06 16.35 4.14
C ILE A 160 8.39 17.00 4.49
N GLU A 161 8.58 18.27 4.13
CA GLU A 161 9.82 19.00 4.45
C GLU A 161 10.09 19.09 5.95
N ARG A 162 9.05 19.27 6.77
CA ARG A 162 9.17 19.41 8.24
C ARG A 162 9.20 18.09 8.98
N ALA A 163 8.52 17.07 8.45
CA ALA A 163 8.36 15.78 9.11
C ALA A 163 9.52 14.82 8.84
N THR A 164 10.23 15.01 7.72
CA THR A 164 11.40 14.19 7.38
C THR A 164 12.65 14.64 8.11
N ILE A 165 13.50 13.68 8.42
CA ILE A 165 14.82 13.87 9.04
C ILE A 165 15.87 13.74 7.94
N LYS A 166 16.77 14.70 7.83
CA LYS A 166 17.86 14.67 6.85
C LYS A 166 19.00 13.79 7.36
N ALA A 167 19.30 12.73 6.62
CA ALA A 167 20.48 11.90 6.87
C ALA A 167 21.75 12.48 6.22
N ASN A 168 21.59 13.08 5.03
CA ASN A 168 22.61 13.86 4.33
C ASN A 168 21.91 14.90 3.41
N ASP A 169 22.69 15.60 2.58
CA ASP A 169 22.16 16.62 1.66
C ASP A 169 21.18 16.08 0.62
N LYS A 170 21.18 14.77 0.38
CA LYS A 170 20.39 14.08 -0.65
C LYS A 170 19.45 13.01 -0.11
N LEU A 171 19.52 12.66 1.18
CA LEU A 171 18.69 11.63 1.79
C LEU A 171 17.87 12.21 2.95
N SER A 172 16.56 12.08 2.83
CA SER A 172 15.61 12.40 3.90
C SER A 172 14.81 11.14 4.28
N ILE A 173 14.51 10.99 5.57
CA ILE A 173 13.80 9.82 6.10
C ILE A 173 12.54 10.26 6.83
N LEU A 174 11.45 9.60 6.57
CA LEU A 174 10.26 9.64 7.40
C LEU A 174 10.09 8.29 8.09
N SER A 175 10.16 8.30 9.42
CA SER A 175 9.99 7.13 10.27
C SER A 175 9.25 7.51 11.55
N ALA A 176 8.92 6.52 12.37
CA ALA A 176 8.37 6.74 13.70
C ALA A 176 8.85 5.67 14.68
N GLU A 177 8.68 5.97 15.95
CA GLU A 177 8.80 5.03 17.05
C GLU A 177 7.56 5.21 17.94
N ALA A 178 6.47 4.54 17.55
CA ALA A 178 5.25 4.57 18.34
C ALA A 178 5.32 3.59 19.51
N ALA A 179 4.67 3.93 20.63
CA ALA A 179 4.54 3.01 21.74
C ALA A 179 3.83 1.73 21.32
N ILE A 180 4.36 0.56 21.71
CA ILE A 180 3.80 -0.76 21.36
C ILE A 180 2.33 -0.89 21.83
N SER A 181 1.96 -0.18 22.89
CA SER A 181 0.58 -0.14 23.42
C SER A 181 -0.37 0.75 22.61
N SER A 182 0.13 1.50 21.63
CA SER A 182 -0.69 2.40 20.80
C SER A 182 -1.05 1.71 19.48
N PRO A 183 -2.27 1.19 19.31
CA PRO A 183 -2.67 0.60 18.04
C PRO A 183 -2.74 1.66 16.95
N ILE A 184 -2.31 1.32 15.75
CA ILE A 184 -2.49 2.18 14.58
C ILE A 184 -3.95 2.07 14.14
N MET A 185 -4.70 3.15 14.33
CA MET A 185 -6.09 3.26 13.90
C MET A 185 -6.14 4.13 12.64
N THR A 186 -6.11 3.51 11.46
CA THR A 186 -6.13 4.23 10.19
C THR A 186 -6.85 3.42 9.12
N ASP A 187 -7.47 4.10 8.18
CA ASP A 187 -8.06 3.54 6.96
C ASP A 187 -7.04 3.38 5.82
N GLY A 188 -5.78 3.76 6.05
CA GLY A 188 -4.70 3.70 5.08
C GLY A 188 -4.57 4.93 4.18
N SER A 189 -5.46 5.91 4.27
CA SER A 189 -5.42 7.14 3.45
C SER A 189 -4.13 7.93 3.67
N ALA A 190 -3.64 7.98 4.92
CA ALA A 190 -2.37 8.64 5.26
C ALA A 190 -1.19 8.04 4.48
N PHE A 191 -1.12 6.73 4.36
CA PHE A 191 -0.01 6.06 3.66
C PHE A 191 -0.05 6.34 2.16
N PHE A 192 -1.24 6.37 1.55
CA PHE A 192 -1.40 6.74 0.16
C PHE A 192 -0.94 8.19 -0.07
N GLN A 193 -1.42 9.12 0.75
CA GLN A 193 -1.05 10.54 0.64
C GLN A 193 0.47 10.74 0.84
N LEU A 194 1.07 10.05 1.80
CA LEU A 194 2.52 10.08 2.00
C LEU A 194 3.29 9.61 0.76
N GLN A 195 2.86 8.53 0.11
CA GLN A 195 3.50 8.06 -1.11
C GLN A 195 3.43 9.10 -2.24
N GLU A 196 2.28 9.74 -2.43
CA GLU A 196 2.11 10.78 -3.46
C GLU A 196 3.00 11.98 -3.19
N GLU A 197 3.02 12.48 -1.94
CA GLU A 197 3.84 13.64 -1.58
C GLU A 197 5.35 13.30 -1.63
N PHE A 198 5.76 12.09 -1.25
CA PHE A 198 7.15 11.65 -1.42
C PHE A 198 7.56 11.60 -2.89
N ARG A 199 6.70 11.11 -3.77
CA ARG A 199 6.96 11.09 -5.22
C ARG A 199 7.06 12.49 -5.81
N ALA A 200 6.34 13.46 -5.25
CA ALA A 200 6.43 14.86 -5.67
C ALA A 200 7.69 15.54 -5.13
N ALA A 201 8.16 15.17 -3.93
CA ALA A 201 9.25 15.86 -3.25
C ALA A 201 10.65 15.30 -3.59
N PHE A 202 10.76 14.02 -3.98
CA PHE A 202 12.04 13.32 -4.19
C PHE A 202 12.18 12.75 -5.60
N GLU A 203 13.41 12.65 -6.09
CA GLU A 203 13.73 11.98 -7.37
C GLU A 203 13.59 10.45 -7.28
N ASN A 204 13.79 9.89 -6.10
CA ASN A 204 13.55 8.47 -5.82
C ASN A 204 12.87 8.32 -4.46
N THR A 205 11.91 7.41 -4.39
CA THR A 205 11.27 7.02 -3.14
C THR A 205 11.58 5.56 -2.84
N VAL A 206 12.12 5.29 -1.67
CA VAL A 206 12.34 3.95 -1.15
C VAL A 206 11.39 3.73 0.02
N ILE A 207 10.67 2.61 0.02
CA ILE A 207 9.67 2.29 1.03
C ILE A 207 10.07 1.01 1.75
N ASP A 208 10.26 1.08 3.06
CA ASP A 208 10.28 -0.12 3.92
C ASP A 208 8.83 -0.47 4.28
N LEU A 209 8.38 -1.62 3.78
CA LEU A 209 6.97 -2.00 3.83
C LEU A 209 6.81 -3.29 4.65
N PRO A 210 6.36 -3.20 5.91
CA PRO A 210 6.09 -4.37 6.73
C PRO A 210 5.03 -5.28 6.13
N ARG A 211 5.16 -6.60 6.29
CA ARG A 211 4.24 -7.58 5.70
C ARG A 211 2.77 -7.41 6.13
N ASN A 212 2.54 -7.02 7.37
CA ASN A 212 1.21 -6.71 7.88
C ASN A 212 0.56 -5.53 7.14
N MET A 213 1.34 -4.54 6.75
CA MET A 213 0.87 -3.40 5.95
C MET A 213 0.43 -3.81 4.56
N LEU A 214 1.13 -4.74 3.91
CA LEU A 214 0.74 -5.30 2.62
C LEU A 214 -0.60 -6.05 2.66
N ILE A 215 -0.91 -6.67 3.80
CA ILE A 215 -2.16 -7.39 3.99
C ILE A 215 -3.30 -6.41 4.26
N ALA A 216 -3.06 -5.42 5.11
CA ALA A 216 -4.06 -4.43 5.51
C ALA A 216 -4.32 -3.40 4.39
N TYR A 217 -3.27 -2.98 3.66
CA TYR A 217 -3.32 -1.90 2.68
C TYR A 217 -2.69 -2.31 1.34
N PRO A 218 -3.30 -3.21 0.56
CA PRO A 218 -2.73 -3.72 -0.69
C PRO A 218 -2.53 -2.64 -1.76
N HIS A 219 -3.21 -1.51 -1.66
CA HIS A 219 -3.05 -0.36 -2.56
C HIS A 219 -1.66 0.30 -2.47
N LEU A 220 -0.92 0.09 -1.38
CA LEU A 220 0.45 0.60 -1.24
C LEU A 220 1.43 0.09 -2.30
N LEU A 221 1.08 -0.99 -3.00
CA LEU A 221 1.87 -1.50 -4.12
C LEU A 221 1.46 -0.94 -5.48
N HIS A 222 0.38 -0.16 -5.55
CA HIS A 222 -0.22 0.20 -6.83
C HIS A 222 0.75 0.98 -7.74
N ASP A 223 1.47 1.93 -7.17
CA ASP A 223 2.38 2.83 -7.91
C ASP A 223 3.87 2.55 -7.65
N VAL A 224 4.18 1.36 -7.16
CA VAL A 224 5.55 0.89 -6.97
C VAL A 224 6.13 0.41 -8.31
N ASN A 225 7.25 0.96 -8.75
CA ASN A 225 7.92 0.60 -9.99
C ASN A 225 8.78 -0.67 -9.83
N VAL A 226 9.45 -0.79 -8.68
CA VAL A 226 10.31 -1.92 -8.35
C VAL A 226 9.94 -2.44 -6.98
N ALA A 227 9.66 -3.73 -6.89
CA ALA A 227 9.46 -4.40 -5.61
C ALA A 227 10.60 -5.38 -5.36
N VAL A 228 11.20 -5.24 -4.18
CA VAL A 228 12.29 -6.10 -3.75
C VAL A 228 11.79 -7.00 -2.63
N ILE A 229 11.75 -8.30 -2.87
CA ILE A 229 11.35 -9.30 -1.86
C ILE A 229 12.61 -9.90 -1.26
N VAL A 230 12.80 -9.73 0.04
CA VAL A 230 13.91 -10.31 0.78
C VAL A 230 13.50 -11.67 1.32
N CYS A 231 14.21 -12.72 0.94
CA CYS A 231 13.92 -14.10 1.30
C CYS A 231 15.14 -14.78 1.91
N GLU A 232 14.92 -15.61 2.90
CA GLU A 232 15.90 -16.61 3.31
C GLU A 232 15.78 -17.85 2.43
N LEU A 233 16.86 -18.61 2.30
CA LEU A 233 16.87 -19.87 1.55
C LEU A 233 16.19 -21.01 2.36
N THR A 234 14.96 -20.75 2.79
CA THR A 234 14.10 -21.70 3.50
C THR A 234 12.81 -21.93 2.72
N LEU A 235 12.23 -23.13 2.87
CA LEU A 235 10.96 -23.47 2.21
C LEU A 235 9.82 -22.52 2.63
N ALA A 236 9.79 -22.10 3.90
CA ALA A 236 8.79 -21.18 4.40
C ALA A 236 8.91 -19.80 3.74
N SER A 237 10.12 -19.27 3.63
CA SER A 237 10.38 -17.98 3.00
C SER A 237 10.09 -17.99 1.50
N ALA A 238 10.49 -19.08 0.81
CA ALA A 238 10.18 -19.26 -0.61
C ALA A 238 8.67 -19.32 -0.88
N ARG A 239 7.92 -20.05 -0.05
CA ARG A 239 6.44 -20.10 -0.13
C ARG A 239 5.83 -18.71 0.05
N ASP A 240 6.28 -17.96 1.05
CA ASP A 240 5.75 -16.62 1.33
C ASP A 240 6.10 -15.64 0.20
N ALA A 241 7.29 -15.73 -0.39
CA ALA A 241 7.69 -14.95 -1.56
C ALA A 241 6.78 -15.24 -2.77
N ILE A 242 6.49 -16.50 -3.06
CA ILE A 242 5.56 -16.90 -4.12
C ILE A 242 4.17 -16.31 -3.89
N ARG A 243 3.65 -16.39 -2.67
CA ARG A 243 2.34 -15.82 -2.31
C ARG A 243 2.29 -14.30 -2.47
N LEU A 244 3.37 -13.62 -2.15
CA LEU A 244 3.48 -12.17 -2.32
C LEU A 244 3.63 -11.78 -3.79
N HIS A 245 4.35 -12.58 -4.59
CA HIS A 245 4.51 -12.36 -6.02
C HIS A 245 3.18 -12.46 -6.79
N HIS A 246 2.34 -13.43 -6.48
CA HIS A 246 1.04 -13.60 -7.14
C HIS A 246 0.06 -12.44 -6.94
N ARG A 247 0.30 -11.55 -5.99
CA ARG A 247 -0.54 -10.36 -5.78
C ARG A 247 -0.32 -9.25 -6.81
N ARG A 248 0.69 -9.35 -7.70
CA ARG A 248 0.94 -8.34 -8.74
C ARG A 248 1.60 -8.89 -9.99
N THR A 249 0.97 -8.64 -11.14
CA THR A 249 1.40 -9.12 -12.46
C THR A 249 2.57 -8.33 -13.09
N ARG A 250 3.06 -7.23 -12.49
CA ARG A 250 4.07 -6.33 -13.08
C ARG A 250 5.29 -6.04 -12.20
N LEU A 251 5.60 -6.89 -11.22
CA LEU A 251 6.76 -6.68 -10.36
C LEU A 251 8.04 -7.25 -11.01
N ARG A 252 9.10 -6.44 -11.08
CA ARG A 252 10.45 -6.97 -11.21
C ARG A 252 10.88 -7.48 -9.84
N VAL A 253 10.90 -8.79 -9.66
CA VAL A 253 11.41 -9.43 -8.45
C VAL A 253 12.93 -9.54 -8.58
N VAL A 254 13.63 -8.98 -7.63
CA VAL A 254 15.06 -9.21 -7.41
C VAL A 254 15.15 -10.13 -6.21
N LEU A 255 15.67 -11.32 -6.39
CA LEU A 255 15.94 -12.32 -5.36
C LEU A 255 17.35 -12.09 -4.81
#